data_681ce9a806681a42ef677ae1b7c4303d
#
_entry.id   681ce9a806681a42ef677ae1b7c4303d
#
_cell.length_a   1.000
_cell.length_b   1.000
_cell.length_c   1.000
_cell.angle_alpha   90.00
_cell.angle_beta   90.00
_cell.angle_gamma   90.00
#
_symmetry.space_group_name_H-M   'P 1'
#
loop_
_entity.id
_entity.type
_entity.pdbx_description
1 polymer ?
#
loop_
_entity_poly.entity_id
_entity_poly.type
_entity_poly.pdbx_seq_one_letter_code
_entity_poly.pdbx_strand_id
1 'polypeptide(L)'
;KVLTDEDAKAYFESINEDAGTLPNIKNKLKERMLDAVFLLDFKDSSFSNRQKAFYECHKKWAAGMILLIRNLKISGIDLLEKLLRHTVRFEFTELTLDILRVLRLQYSTVDGDFKKYQQVREQFRQYESIWMMENKAEDYYADLMSHFTNSKASKTELTDQAVAYYKELEPFMQECEAFKLHLFGRLIHLMVHSIVNNYAATAKLCEEAIAFFDKKDYNSGLPLQVFYYNLIVSYIQLREFDKGQVIIKRSEQFFEEGSFNWFKLQELFFQLSMHTGHYNEAYAIYQKVSEHPRFPAMLPQITEMWTIFQSYLYYLIKIGHISDDAKLSKFRINKFLNEIPLFSKDKAGMNIPILIVQVLHSIADRDYDKSVDRIEGIEKYCTRYLKDKTT
;
A
#
# COMPACT_ATOMS: atom_id res chain seq x y z
N LYS A 1 9.65 -23.91 6.91
CA LYS A 1 10.96 -23.64 7.53
C LYS A 1 11.76 -22.83 6.50
N VAL A 2 12.19 -21.64 6.84
CA VAL A 2 13.10 -20.86 5.97
C VAL A 2 14.48 -21.52 6.12
N LEU A 3 15.02 -22.06 5.03
CA LEU A 3 16.36 -22.62 5.00
C LEU A 3 17.37 -21.47 4.99
N THR A 4 18.30 -21.49 5.92
CA THR A 4 19.39 -20.51 6.02
C THR A 4 20.60 -20.94 5.17
N ASP A 5 21.57 -20.03 4.98
CA ASP A 5 22.84 -20.36 4.32
C ASP A 5 23.64 -21.39 5.11
N GLU A 6 23.47 -21.42 6.42
CA GLU A 6 24.09 -22.42 7.30
C GLU A 6 23.47 -23.80 7.10
N ASP A 7 22.12 -23.88 6.96
CA ASP A 7 21.44 -25.14 6.62
C ASP A 7 21.90 -25.68 5.26
N ALA A 8 22.10 -24.79 4.28
CA ALA A 8 22.60 -25.17 2.96
C ALA A 8 24.05 -25.67 3.01
N LYS A 9 24.94 -24.98 3.74
CA LYS A 9 26.34 -25.43 3.95
C LYS A 9 26.40 -26.79 4.61
N ALA A 10 25.65 -26.97 5.70
CA ALA A 10 25.59 -28.26 6.41
C ALA A 10 25.09 -29.39 5.49
N TYR A 11 24.16 -29.12 4.58
CA TYR A 11 23.71 -30.08 3.57
C TYR A 11 24.84 -30.45 2.60
N PHE A 12 25.56 -29.47 2.03
CA PHE A 12 26.67 -29.71 1.11
C PHE A 12 27.80 -30.54 1.79
N GLU A 13 28.14 -30.21 3.03
CA GLU A 13 29.09 -30.98 3.83
C GLU A 13 28.62 -32.43 4.06
N SER A 14 27.30 -32.63 4.27
CA SER A 14 26.73 -33.98 4.49
C SER A 14 26.84 -34.91 3.29
N ILE A 15 26.93 -34.33 2.06
CA ILE A 15 27.05 -35.07 0.80
C ILE A 15 28.49 -35.06 0.25
N ASN A 16 29.48 -34.65 1.05
CA ASN A 16 30.90 -34.49 0.68
C ASN A 16 31.13 -33.52 -0.53
N GLU A 17 30.27 -32.54 -0.71
CA GLU A 17 30.42 -31.48 -1.69
C GLU A 17 31.06 -30.25 -1.02
N ASP A 18 31.90 -29.54 -1.79
CA ASP A 18 32.59 -28.34 -1.28
C ASP A 18 31.59 -27.18 -1.08
N ALA A 19 31.38 -26.76 0.16
CA ALA A 19 30.54 -25.59 0.52
C ALA A 19 31.06 -24.27 -0.06
N GLY A 20 32.32 -24.20 -0.51
CA GLY A 20 32.90 -23.05 -1.20
C GLY A 20 32.25 -22.77 -2.57
N THR A 21 31.58 -23.75 -3.17
CA THR A 21 30.82 -23.57 -4.43
C THR A 21 29.44 -22.96 -4.23
N LEU A 22 28.94 -22.84 -2.99
CA LEU A 22 27.59 -22.34 -2.68
C LEU A 22 27.30 -20.95 -3.27
N PRO A 23 28.20 -19.94 -3.21
CA PRO A 23 27.97 -18.64 -3.87
C PRO A 23 27.80 -18.76 -5.37
N ASN A 24 28.59 -19.61 -6.03
CA ASN A 24 28.50 -19.84 -7.47
C ASN A 24 27.20 -20.53 -7.86
N ILE A 25 26.75 -21.50 -7.08
CA ILE A 25 25.47 -22.19 -7.30
C ILE A 25 24.31 -21.21 -7.11
N LYS A 26 24.34 -20.38 -6.08
CA LYS A 26 23.33 -19.32 -5.85
C LYS A 26 23.29 -18.34 -7.02
N ASN A 27 24.41 -17.89 -7.53
CA ASN A 27 24.46 -16.99 -8.67
C ASN A 27 23.88 -17.65 -9.94
N LYS A 28 24.28 -18.88 -10.25
CA LYS A 28 23.69 -19.64 -11.37
C LYS A 28 22.20 -19.87 -11.22
N LEU A 29 21.74 -20.19 -10.00
CA LEU A 29 20.31 -20.33 -9.73
C LEU A 29 19.57 -19.01 -9.94
N LYS A 30 20.12 -17.90 -9.44
CA LYS A 30 19.57 -16.56 -9.63
C LYS A 30 19.47 -16.19 -11.12
N GLU A 31 20.51 -16.45 -11.92
CA GLU A 31 20.50 -16.23 -13.37
C GLU A 31 19.39 -17.05 -14.04
N ARG A 32 19.30 -18.36 -13.74
CA ARG A 32 18.23 -19.20 -14.29
C ARG A 32 16.84 -18.78 -13.85
N MET A 33 16.67 -18.31 -12.61
CA MET A 33 15.41 -17.75 -12.15
C MET A 33 15.05 -16.47 -12.90
N LEU A 34 16.03 -15.59 -13.18
CA LEU A 34 15.82 -14.39 -14.01
C LEU A 34 15.39 -14.75 -15.43
N ASP A 35 16.03 -15.72 -16.06
CA ASP A 35 15.62 -16.22 -17.38
C ASP A 35 14.20 -16.78 -17.35
N ALA A 36 13.85 -17.50 -16.29
CA ALA A 36 12.50 -18.07 -16.11
C ALA A 36 11.41 -17.01 -15.85
N VAL A 37 11.75 -15.80 -15.42
CA VAL A 37 10.76 -14.71 -15.22
C VAL A 37 9.97 -14.43 -16.50
N PHE A 38 10.60 -14.48 -17.66
CA PHE A 38 9.93 -14.28 -18.94
C PHE A 38 9.01 -15.44 -19.35
N LEU A 39 9.05 -16.57 -18.65
CA LEU A 39 8.19 -17.73 -18.87
C LEU A 39 6.97 -17.74 -17.95
N LEU A 40 6.93 -16.85 -16.94
CA LEU A 40 5.81 -16.78 -16.02
C LEU A 40 4.52 -16.40 -16.76
N ASP A 41 3.44 -17.12 -16.45
CA ASP A 41 2.10 -16.80 -16.94
C ASP A 41 1.35 -16.03 -15.85
N PHE A 42 1.14 -14.73 -16.07
CA PHE A 42 0.41 -13.84 -15.17
C PHE A 42 -1.12 -13.93 -15.37
N LYS A 43 -1.65 -15.09 -15.77
CA LYS A 43 -3.11 -15.30 -15.85
C LYS A 43 -3.79 -15.34 -14.50
N ASP A 44 -3.00 -15.40 -13.40
CA ASP A 44 -3.52 -15.37 -12.05
C ASP A 44 -4.40 -14.14 -11.83
N SER A 45 -5.54 -14.35 -11.16
CA SER A 45 -6.53 -13.31 -10.84
C SER A 45 -6.02 -12.23 -9.88
N SER A 46 -4.93 -12.50 -9.13
CA SER A 46 -4.36 -11.57 -8.15
C SER A 46 -3.79 -10.28 -8.75
N PHE A 47 -3.42 -10.29 -10.04
CA PHE A 47 -2.87 -9.10 -10.71
C PHE A 47 -3.95 -8.28 -11.42
N SER A 48 -3.88 -6.95 -11.27
CA SER A 48 -4.73 -6.04 -12.04
C SER A 48 -4.45 -6.13 -13.54
N ASN A 49 -5.43 -5.74 -14.35
CA ASN A 49 -5.27 -5.74 -15.81
C ASN A 49 -4.07 -4.88 -16.25
N ARG A 50 -3.82 -3.75 -15.57
CA ARG A 50 -2.68 -2.89 -15.87
C ARG A 50 -1.35 -3.53 -15.50
N GLN A 51 -1.27 -4.28 -14.39
CA GLN A 51 -0.06 -5.02 -14.01
C GLN A 51 0.28 -6.13 -15.01
N LYS A 52 -0.74 -6.89 -15.45
CA LYS A 52 -0.59 -7.90 -16.51
C LYS A 52 -0.12 -7.28 -17.82
N ALA A 53 -0.74 -6.16 -18.20
CA ALA A 53 -0.36 -5.43 -19.39
C ALA A 53 1.08 -4.87 -19.31
N PHE A 54 1.51 -4.39 -18.16
CA PHE A 54 2.87 -3.92 -17.93
C PHE A 54 3.90 -5.02 -18.23
N TYR A 55 3.73 -6.18 -17.63
CA TYR A 55 4.60 -7.33 -17.86
C TYR A 55 4.62 -7.73 -19.34
N GLU A 56 3.45 -7.92 -19.95
CA GLU A 56 3.33 -8.31 -21.37
C GLU A 56 3.95 -7.28 -22.32
N CYS A 57 3.79 -5.99 -22.02
CA CYS A 57 4.37 -4.93 -22.84
C CYS A 57 5.90 -4.95 -22.77
N HIS A 58 6.49 -5.09 -21.58
CA HIS A 58 7.94 -5.17 -21.40
C HIS A 58 8.54 -6.42 -22.05
N LYS A 59 7.85 -7.57 -21.94
CA LYS A 59 8.25 -8.82 -22.62
C LYS A 59 8.25 -8.66 -24.14
N LYS A 60 7.21 -8.07 -24.73
CA LYS A 60 7.10 -7.80 -26.16
C LYS A 60 8.10 -6.74 -26.63
N TRP A 61 8.38 -5.72 -25.80
CA TRP A 61 9.42 -4.74 -26.07
C TRP A 61 10.80 -5.40 -26.21
N ALA A 62 11.18 -6.24 -25.23
CA ALA A 62 12.44 -6.97 -25.29
C ALA A 62 12.52 -7.87 -26.54
N ALA A 63 11.44 -8.60 -26.85
CA ALA A 63 11.37 -9.43 -28.05
C ALA A 63 11.52 -8.60 -29.34
N GLY A 64 10.83 -7.45 -29.44
CA GLY A 64 10.92 -6.55 -30.60
C GLY A 64 12.34 -6.04 -30.80
N MET A 65 13.02 -5.62 -29.75
CA MET A 65 14.41 -5.16 -29.80
C MET A 65 15.37 -6.28 -30.23
N ILE A 66 15.19 -7.50 -29.74
CA ILE A 66 16.01 -8.67 -30.15
C ILE A 66 15.81 -8.96 -31.64
N LEU A 67 14.57 -8.91 -32.15
CA LEU A 67 14.28 -9.10 -33.57
C LEU A 67 15.01 -8.05 -34.44
N LEU A 68 14.98 -6.78 -34.02
CA LEU A 68 15.69 -5.70 -34.73
C LEU A 68 17.19 -5.91 -34.74
N ILE A 69 17.80 -6.26 -33.60
CA ILE A 69 19.25 -6.55 -33.48
C ILE A 69 19.64 -7.72 -34.37
N ARG A 70 18.74 -8.74 -34.49
CA ARG A 70 18.97 -9.88 -35.40
C ARG A 70 18.61 -9.60 -36.86
N ASN A 71 18.43 -8.33 -37.23
CA ASN A 71 18.07 -7.89 -38.57
C ASN A 71 16.74 -8.42 -39.14
N LEU A 72 15.82 -8.89 -38.25
CA LEU A 72 14.45 -9.30 -38.60
C LEU A 72 13.53 -8.08 -38.52
N LYS A 73 13.83 -7.05 -39.33
CA LYS A 73 13.27 -5.69 -39.23
C LYS A 73 11.75 -5.69 -39.39
N ILE A 74 11.21 -6.40 -40.42
CA ILE A 74 9.76 -6.42 -40.70
C ILE A 74 8.99 -6.92 -39.49
N SER A 75 9.38 -8.06 -38.94
CA SER A 75 8.72 -8.65 -37.76
C SER A 75 8.89 -7.81 -36.51
N GLY A 76 10.08 -7.20 -36.33
CA GLY A 76 10.35 -6.33 -35.19
C GLY A 76 9.49 -5.07 -35.20
N ILE A 77 9.41 -4.38 -36.35
CA ILE A 77 8.60 -3.16 -36.50
C ILE A 77 7.11 -3.45 -36.37
N ASP A 78 6.59 -4.50 -37.00
CA ASP A 78 5.18 -4.91 -36.86
C ASP A 78 4.81 -5.19 -35.40
N LEU A 79 5.71 -5.86 -34.66
CA LEU A 79 5.53 -6.09 -33.23
C LEU A 79 5.49 -4.78 -32.45
N LEU A 80 6.40 -3.83 -32.72
CA LEU A 80 6.46 -2.55 -32.03
C LEU A 80 5.27 -1.65 -32.36
N GLU A 81 4.78 -1.61 -33.61
CA GLU A 81 3.56 -0.90 -34.00
C GLU A 81 2.31 -1.43 -33.25
N LYS A 82 2.21 -2.75 -33.10
CA LYS A 82 1.15 -3.40 -32.32
C LYS A 82 1.28 -3.07 -30.82
N LEU A 83 2.50 -3.12 -30.31
CA LEU A 83 2.81 -2.83 -28.92
C LEU A 83 2.50 -1.37 -28.55
N LEU A 84 2.79 -0.41 -29.44
CA LEU A 84 2.49 1.00 -29.23
C LEU A 84 1.03 1.25 -28.83
N ARG A 85 0.08 0.57 -29.48
CA ARG A 85 -1.35 0.69 -29.16
C ARG A 85 -1.67 0.23 -27.74
N HIS A 86 -0.98 -0.81 -27.25
CA HIS A 86 -1.16 -1.31 -25.88
C HIS A 86 -0.53 -0.36 -24.85
N THR A 87 0.68 0.18 -25.11
CA THR A 87 1.33 1.08 -24.18
C THR A 87 0.59 2.41 -24.06
N VAL A 88 0.03 2.91 -25.15
CA VAL A 88 -0.85 4.08 -25.16
C VAL A 88 -2.12 3.81 -24.34
N ARG A 89 -2.80 2.69 -24.59
CA ARG A 89 -4.02 2.32 -23.88
C ARG A 89 -3.84 2.23 -22.37
N PHE A 90 -2.75 1.63 -21.91
CA PHE A 90 -2.48 1.43 -20.49
C PHE A 90 -1.65 2.57 -19.87
N GLU A 91 -1.39 3.62 -20.64
CA GLU A 91 -0.67 4.83 -20.22
C GLU A 91 0.73 4.48 -19.65
N PHE A 92 1.50 3.69 -20.40
CA PHE A 92 2.92 3.40 -20.12
C PHE A 92 3.80 4.39 -20.87
N THR A 93 3.84 5.62 -20.41
CA THR A 93 4.44 6.77 -21.10
C THR A 93 5.90 6.52 -21.48
N GLU A 94 6.72 6.01 -20.57
CA GLU A 94 8.14 5.72 -20.80
C GLU A 94 8.33 4.71 -21.94
N LEU A 95 7.60 3.60 -21.89
CA LEU A 95 7.69 2.56 -22.90
C LEU A 95 7.12 3.03 -24.25
N THR A 96 6.10 3.88 -24.21
CA THR A 96 5.54 4.55 -25.41
C THR A 96 6.63 5.42 -26.08
N LEU A 97 7.36 6.22 -25.30
CA LEU A 97 8.47 7.04 -25.79
C LEU A 97 9.60 6.19 -26.43
N ASP A 98 9.98 5.11 -25.76
CA ASP A 98 11.01 4.19 -26.27
C ASP A 98 10.60 3.58 -27.63
N ILE A 99 9.37 3.13 -27.75
CA ILE A 99 8.83 2.59 -29.02
C ILE A 99 8.79 3.67 -30.09
N LEU A 100 8.25 4.85 -29.80
CA LEU A 100 8.17 5.96 -30.74
C LEU A 100 9.58 6.41 -31.20
N ARG A 101 10.57 6.39 -30.33
CA ARG A 101 11.98 6.69 -30.67
C ARG A 101 12.50 5.73 -31.71
N VAL A 102 12.28 4.42 -31.56
CA VAL A 102 12.72 3.38 -32.51
C VAL A 102 11.99 3.54 -33.83
N LEU A 103 10.64 3.65 -33.80
CA LEU A 103 9.83 3.79 -35.02
C LEU A 103 10.18 5.07 -35.79
N ARG A 104 10.41 6.19 -35.10
CA ARG A 104 10.82 7.45 -35.71
C ARG A 104 12.13 7.29 -36.52
N LEU A 105 13.13 6.61 -35.94
CA LEU A 105 14.40 6.38 -36.63
C LEU A 105 14.20 5.41 -37.82
N GLN A 106 13.44 4.36 -37.69
CA GLN A 106 13.14 3.41 -38.73
C GLN A 106 12.49 4.09 -39.96
N TYR A 107 11.41 4.86 -39.74
CA TYR A 107 10.68 5.53 -40.83
C TYR A 107 11.49 6.61 -41.51
N SER A 108 12.41 7.30 -40.78
CA SER A 108 13.23 8.35 -41.39
C SER A 108 14.42 7.82 -42.18
N THR A 109 15.08 6.76 -41.71
CA THR A 109 16.39 6.35 -42.26
C THR A 109 16.32 5.08 -43.10
N VAL A 110 15.38 4.18 -42.83
CA VAL A 110 15.34 2.89 -43.52
C VAL A 110 14.18 2.82 -44.52
N ASP A 111 12.98 3.19 -44.11
CA ASP A 111 11.79 3.09 -44.94
C ASP A 111 11.60 4.32 -45.84
N GLY A 112 12.17 5.47 -45.47
CA GLY A 112 11.99 6.72 -46.17
C GLY A 112 10.54 7.24 -46.18
N ASP A 113 9.67 6.73 -45.26
CA ASP A 113 8.26 7.13 -45.15
C ASP A 113 8.14 8.42 -44.36
N PHE A 114 8.18 9.52 -45.08
CA PHE A 114 8.11 10.85 -44.50
C PHE A 114 6.77 11.11 -43.75
N LYS A 115 5.67 10.56 -44.21
CA LYS A 115 4.35 10.74 -43.58
C LYS A 115 4.29 10.04 -42.22
N LYS A 116 4.68 8.78 -42.16
CA LYS A 116 4.78 8.02 -40.89
C LYS A 116 5.78 8.65 -39.94
N TYR A 117 6.94 9.08 -40.48
CA TYR A 117 7.94 9.80 -39.68
C TYR A 117 7.37 11.04 -38.99
N GLN A 118 6.63 11.90 -39.76
CA GLN A 118 6.03 13.08 -39.17
C GLN A 118 5.00 12.77 -38.09
N GLN A 119 4.15 11.77 -38.31
CA GLN A 119 3.15 11.31 -37.33
C GLN A 119 3.80 10.84 -36.04
N VAL A 120 4.78 9.97 -36.14
CA VAL A 120 5.52 9.42 -34.97
C VAL A 120 6.31 10.51 -34.25
N ARG A 121 6.90 11.47 -34.99
CA ARG A 121 7.60 12.62 -34.41
C ARG A 121 6.67 13.49 -33.57
N GLU A 122 5.45 13.75 -34.06
CA GLU A 122 4.47 14.55 -33.32
C GLU A 122 3.98 13.83 -32.05
N GLN A 123 3.65 12.53 -32.18
CA GLN A 123 3.31 11.70 -31.03
C GLN A 123 4.44 11.68 -29.99
N PHE A 124 5.71 11.55 -30.45
CA PHE A 124 6.86 11.55 -29.54
C PHE A 124 6.90 12.85 -28.71
N ARG A 125 6.73 14.01 -29.35
CA ARG A 125 6.73 15.30 -28.65
C ARG A 125 5.62 15.43 -27.61
N GLN A 126 4.41 14.94 -27.95
CA GLN A 126 3.28 14.91 -27.02
C GLN A 126 3.59 14.06 -25.79
N TYR A 127 4.08 12.83 -26.00
CA TYR A 127 4.44 11.93 -24.89
C TYR A 127 5.67 12.40 -24.11
N GLU A 128 6.63 13.07 -24.76
CA GLU A 128 7.77 13.71 -24.09
C GLU A 128 7.31 14.78 -23.10
N SER A 129 6.35 15.63 -23.49
CA SER A 129 5.75 16.63 -22.59
C SER A 129 5.01 15.97 -21.41
N ILE A 130 4.22 14.92 -21.66
CA ILE A 130 3.54 14.15 -20.63
C ILE A 130 4.55 13.53 -19.66
N TRP A 131 5.57 12.90 -20.19
CA TRP A 131 6.63 12.25 -19.38
C TRP A 131 7.36 13.25 -18.48
N MET A 132 7.67 14.45 -19.00
CA MET A 132 8.29 15.50 -18.18
C MET A 132 7.43 15.87 -16.96
N MET A 133 6.10 15.96 -17.15
CA MET A 133 5.19 16.29 -16.06
C MET A 133 5.00 15.13 -15.09
N GLU A 134 4.91 13.89 -15.59
CA GLU A 134 4.84 12.69 -14.76
C GLU A 134 6.10 12.55 -13.89
N ASN A 135 7.27 12.75 -14.49
CA ASN A 135 8.56 12.65 -13.81
C ASN A 135 8.71 13.73 -12.73
N LYS A 136 8.28 14.95 -13.04
CA LYS A 136 8.24 16.06 -12.07
C LYS A 136 7.32 15.75 -10.88
N ALA A 137 6.13 15.23 -11.14
CA ALA A 137 5.19 14.85 -10.08
C ALA A 137 5.74 13.72 -9.20
N GLU A 138 6.40 12.73 -9.81
CA GLU A 138 7.07 11.63 -9.11
C GLU A 138 8.23 12.14 -8.23
N ASP A 139 9.07 13.04 -8.74
CA ASP A 139 10.18 13.65 -8.02
C ASP A 139 9.69 14.45 -6.80
N TYR A 140 8.67 15.28 -6.97
CA TYR A 140 8.06 16.04 -5.88
C TYR A 140 7.48 15.14 -4.78
N TYR A 141 6.84 14.05 -5.17
CA TYR A 141 6.32 13.09 -4.20
C TYR A 141 7.46 12.37 -3.47
N ALA A 142 8.51 11.96 -4.18
CA ALA A 142 9.67 11.30 -3.58
C ALA A 142 10.39 12.22 -2.59
N ASP A 143 10.56 13.51 -2.92
CA ASP A 143 11.14 14.52 -2.05
C ASP A 143 10.33 14.67 -0.75
N LEU A 144 9.01 14.87 -0.84
CA LEU A 144 8.13 14.94 0.32
C LEU A 144 8.20 13.68 1.19
N MET A 145 8.18 12.49 0.57
CA MET A 145 8.26 11.23 1.30
C MET A 145 9.62 11.04 1.98
N SER A 146 10.70 11.50 1.36
CA SER A 146 12.04 11.48 1.97
C SER A 146 12.09 12.32 3.24
N HIS A 147 11.54 13.52 3.21
CA HIS A 147 11.44 14.38 4.38
C HIS A 147 10.51 13.83 5.45
N PHE A 148 9.35 13.31 5.06
CA PHE A 148 8.38 12.70 5.96
C PHE A 148 8.95 11.49 6.72
N THR A 149 9.66 10.61 6.01
CA THR A 149 10.23 9.38 6.59
C THR A 149 11.40 9.67 7.52
N ASN A 150 12.22 10.67 7.19
CA ASN A 150 13.41 11.02 7.99
C ASN A 150 13.09 11.91 9.21
N SER A 151 11.85 12.31 9.41
CA SER A 151 11.36 13.11 10.55
C SER A 151 12.16 14.40 10.83
N LYS A 152 12.81 14.98 9.81
CA LYS A 152 13.66 16.16 9.95
C LYS A 152 12.92 17.48 9.72
N ALA A 153 11.87 17.47 8.92
CA ALA A 153 11.06 18.64 8.62
C ALA A 153 9.90 18.76 9.62
N SER A 154 9.53 20.00 9.99
CA SER A 154 8.31 20.26 10.75
C SER A 154 7.08 19.94 9.91
N LYS A 155 5.96 19.61 10.55
CA LYS A 155 4.68 19.38 9.85
C LYS A 155 4.27 20.58 8.99
N THR A 156 4.53 21.79 9.47
CA THR A 156 4.22 23.04 8.77
C THR A 156 5.04 23.16 7.49
N GLU A 157 6.36 22.98 7.56
CA GLU A 157 7.25 23.05 6.41
C GLU A 157 6.87 22.02 5.35
N LEU A 158 6.56 20.79 5.74
CA LEU A 158 6.10 19.75 4.82
C LEU A 158 4.77 20.11 4.16
N THR A 159 3.84 20.69 4.91
CA THR A 159 2.55 21.12 4.36
C THR A 159 2.73 22.25 3.36
N ASP A 160 3.52 23.26 3.68
CA ASP A 160 3.79 24.40 2.80
C ASP A 160 4.47 23.94 1.51
N GLN A 161 5.42 23.03 1.59
CA GLN A 161 6.09 22.45 0.44
C GLN A 161 5.12 21.62 -0.43
N ALA A 162 4.28 20.77 0.18
CA ALA A 162 3.27 20.01 -0.53
C ALA A 162 2.25 20.91 -1.24
N VAL A 163 1.84 22.02 -0.61
CA VAL A 163 0.97 23.05 -1.23
C VAL A 163 1.66 23.67 -2.43
N ALA A 164 2.94 24.05 -2.32
CA ALA A 164 3.68 24.65 -3.43
C ALA A 164 3.78 23.70 -4.62
N TYR A 165 4.16 22.44 -4.38
CA TYR A 165 4.26 21.41 -5.41
C TYR A 165 2.92 21.11 -6.08
N TYR A 166 1.84 20.98 -5.29
CA TYR A 166 0.52 20.75 -5.87
C TYR A 166 0.06 21.90 -6.75
N LYS A 167 0.23 23.15 -6.32
CA LYS A 167 -0.13 24.34 -7.11
C LYS A 167 0.59 24.40 -8.46
N GLU A 168 1.83 23.91 -8.51
CA GLU A 168 2.60 23.87 -9.75
C GLU A 168 2.11 22.76 -10.70
N LEU A 169 1.65 21.62 -10.15
CA LEU A 169 1.17 20.49 -10.93
C LEU A 169 -0.29 20.65 -11.38
N GLU A 170 -1.11 21.37 -10.63
CA GLU A 170 -2.56 21.48 -10.84
C GLU A 170 -2.95 21.91 -12.27
N PRO A 171 -2.32 22.92 -12.91
CA PRO A 171 -2.64 23.29 -14.28
C PRO A 171 -2.44 22.16 -15.28
N PHE A 172 -1.34 21.40 -15.13
CA PHE A 172 -1.04 20.25 -15.98
C PHE A 172 -2.03 19.10 -15.78
N MET A 173 -2.49 18.89 -14.53
CA MET A 173 -3.51 17.89 -14.21
C MET A 173 -4.88 18.26 -14.78
N GLN A 174 -5.18 19.54 -15.02
CA GLN A 174 -6.39 19.98 -15.67
C GLN A 174 -6.36 19.76 -17.19
N GLU A 175 -5.19 19.84 -17.80
CA GLU A 175 -4.99 19.70 -19.25
C GLU A 175 -4.73 18.25 -19.69
N CYS A 176 -4.21 17.40 -18.81
CA CYS A 176 -3.74 16.05 -19.13
C CYS A 176 -4.19 15.02 -18.09
N GLU A 177 -4.93 14.01 -18.53
CA GLU A 177 -5.41 12.90 -17.68
C GLU A 177 -4.41 11.74 -17.55
N ALA A 178 -3.09 11.98 -17.70
CA ALA A 178 -2.07 10.96 -17.62
C ALA A 178 -2.04 10.29 -16.24
N PHE A 179 -1.93 8.94 -16.23
CA PHE A 179 -2.07 8.12 -15.04
C PHE A 179 -1.07 8.49 -13.94
N LYS A 180 0.24 8.54 -14.25
CA LYS A 180 1.28 8.83 -13.25
C LYS A 180 1.18 10.27 -12.73
N LEU A 181 0.89 11.24 -13.60
CA LEU A 181 0.70 12.64 -13.21
C LEU A 181 -0.41 12.77 -12.17
N HIS A 182 -1.58 12.16 -12.44
CA HIS A 182 -2.71 12.19 -11.50
C HIS A 182 -2.45 11.35 -10.24
N LEU A 183 -1.70 10.24 -10.35
CA LEU A 183 -1.34 9.44 -9.19
C LEU A 183 -0.52 10.27 -8.20
N PHE A 184 0.63 10.76 -8.64
CA PHE A 184 1.54 11.50 -7.76
C PHE A 184 1.00 12.87 -7.36
N GLY A 185 0.36 13.61 -8.28
CA GLY A 185 -0.27 14.88 -7.96
C GLY A 185 -1.36 14.76 -6.89
N ARG A 186 -2.21 13.72 -6.95
CA ARG A 186 -3.23 13.45 -5.92
C ARG A 186 -2.63 12.93 -4.62
N LEU A 187 -1.53 12.18 -4.65
CA LEU A 187 -0.80 11.77 -3.45
C LEU A 187 -0.17 12.98 -2.75
N ILE A 188 0.39 13.93 -3.49
CA ILE A 188 0.90 15.20 -2.94
C ILE A 188 -0.26 15.99 -2.32
N HIS A 189 -1.39 16.13 -3.02
CA HIS A 189 -2.57 16.81 -2.50
C HIS A 189 -3.14 16.13 -1.24
N LEU A 190 -3.10 14.79 -1.19
CA LEU A 190 -3.48 14.02 -0.01
C LEU A 190 -2.60 14.40 1.20
N MET A 191 -1.30 14.58 1.01
CA MET A 191 -0.38 14.97 2.08
C MET A 191 -0.72 16.36 2.64
N VAL A 192 -1.15 17.32 1.82
CA VAL A 192 -1.58 18.67 2.27
C VAL A 192 -2.65 18.58 3.36
N HIS A 193 -3.61 17.66 3.23
CA HIS A 193 -4.72 17.53 4.17
C HIS A 193 -4.45 16.54 5.30
N SER A 194 -3.76 15.45 5.01
CA SER A 194 -3.52 14.38 6.00
C SER A 194 -2.55 14.79 7.10
N ILE A 195 -1.51 15.57 6.79
CA ILE A 195 -0.54 16.07 7.77
C ILE A 195 -1.21 16.93 8.85
N VAL A 196 -2.21 17.72 8.47
CA VAL A 196 -2.96 18.61 9.37
C VAL A 196 -4.25 17.96 9.92
N ASN A 197 -4.46 16.66 9.69
CA ASN A 197 -5.64 15.91 10.14
C ASN A 197 -6.98 16.51 9.65
N ASN A 198 -7.03 17.09 8.45
CA ASN A 198 -8.27 17.57 7.85
C ASN A 198 -9.00 16.40 7.18
N TYR A 199 -9.67 15.59 8.00
CA TYR A 199 -10.33 14.36 7.53
C TYR A 199 -11.46 14.60 6.53
N ALA A 200 -12.20 15.70 6.64
CA ALA A 200 -13.26 16.02 5.69
C ALA A 200 -12.73 16.32 4.29
N ALA A 201 -11.66 17.13 4.20
CA ALA A 201 -11.01 17.41 2.92
C ALA A 201 -10.30 16.18 2.37
N THR A 202 -9.66 15.38 3.24
CA THR A 202 -9.03 14.10 2.88
C THR A 202 -10.04 13.13 2.27
N ALA A 203 -11.22 12.98 2.90
CA ALA A 203 -12.26 12.09 2.39
C ALA A 203 -12.73 12.51 1.00
N LYS A 204 -13.06 13.80 0.81
CA LYS A 204 -13.49 14.34 -0.48
C LYS A 204 -12.44 14.10 -1.58
N LEU A 205 -11.16 14.38 -1.29
CA LEU A 205 -10.08 14.17 -2.23
C LEU A 205 -9.92 12.70 -2.60
N CYS A 206 -10.01 11.80 -1.62
CA CYS A 206 -9.92 10.36 -1.88
C CYS A 206 -11.11 9.86 -2.72
N GLU A 207 -12.34 10.34 -2.48
CA GLU A 207 -13.51 10.03 -3.31
C GLU A 207 -13.28 10.48 -4.77
N GLU A 208 -12.80 11.71 -4.98
CA GLU A 208 -12.48 12.25 -6.30
C GLU A 208 -11.33 11.47 -6.97
N ALA A 209 -10.31 11.06 -6.23
CA ALA A 209 -9.22 10.26 -6.75
C ALA A 209 -9.70 8.87 -7.20
N ILE A 210 -10.48 8.19 -6.36
CA ILE A 210 -11.06 6.89 -6.67
C ILE A 210 -11.96 7.00 -7.93
N ALA A 211 -12.84 8.02 -7.98
CA ALA A 211 -13.71 8.24 -9.14
C ALA A 211 -12.93 8.52 -10.42
N PHE A 212 -11.79 9.20 -10.34
CA PHE A 212 -10.91 9.43 -11.50
C PHE A 212 -10.33 8.13 -12.04
N PHE A 213 -9.75 7.31 -11.16
CA PHE A 213 -9.13 6.04 -11.57
C PHE A 213 -10.15 4.97 -12.00
N ASP A 214 -11.36 5.01 -11.47
CA ASP A 214 -12.46 4.12 -11.89
C ASP A 214 -12.99 4.41 -13.31
N LYS A 215 -12.80 5.62 -13.84
CA LYS A 215 -13.14 5.97 -15.22
C LYS A 215 -12.18 5.38 -16.25
N LYS A 216 -10.99 4.93 -15.83
CA LYS A 216 -10.04 4.29 -16.75
C LYS A 216 -10.60 2.95 -17.24
N ASP A 217 -10.33 2.61 -18.49
CA ASP A 217 -10.78 1.35 -19.11
C ASP A 217 -10.02 0.10 -18.65
N TYR A 218 -9.23 0.25 -17.59
CA TYR A 218 -8.44 -0.80 -16.96
C TYR A 218 -8.45 -0.69 -15.42
N ASN A 219 -8.32 -1.82 -14.76
CA ASN A 219 -8.19 -1.84 -13.29
C ASN A 219 -6.80 -1.31 -12.88
N SER A 220 -6.79 -0.21 -12.14
CA SER A 220 -5.58 0.47 -11.68
C SER A 220 -4.88 -0.24 -10.52
N GLY A 221 -5.58 -1.12 -9.79
CA GLY A 221 -4.99 -1.98 -8.76
C GLY A 221 -4.39 -1.24 -7.56
N LEU A 222 -3.08 -1.46 -7.33
CA LEU A 222 -2.35 -0.98 -6.15
C LEU A 222 -2.51 0.52 -5.81
N PRO A 223 -2.47 1.48 -6.76
CA PRO A 223 -2.61 2.89 -6.45
C PRO A 223 -3.90 3.23 -5.71
N LEU A 224 -4.99 2.53 -6.01
CA LEU A 224 -6.27 2.74 -5.34
C LEU A 224 -6.25 2.35 -3.86
N GLN A 225 -5.41 1.39 -3.45
CA GLN A 225 -5.31 0.96 -2.06
C GLN A 225 -4.98 2.13 -1.13
N VAL A 226 -4.09 3.05 -1.55
CA VAL A 226 -3.70 4.22 -0.73
C VAL A 226 -4.89 5.16 -0.52
N PHE A 227 -5.68 5.43 -1.57
CA PHE A 227 -6.84 6.30 -1.46
C PHE A 227 -7.96 5.63 -0.65
N TYR A 228 -8.23 4.35 -0.84
CA TYR A 228 -9.19 3.61 -0.02
C TYR A 228 -8.79 3.61 1.46
N TYR A 229 -7.50 3.35 1.77
CA TYR A 229 -7.00 3.37 3.14
C TYR A 229 -7.27 4.73 3.82
N ASN A 230 -6.86 5.83 3.18
CA ASN A 230 -7.02 7.18 3.74
C ASN A 230 -8.50 7.60 3.83
N LEU A 231 -9.34 7.16 2.89
CA LEU A 231 -10.78 7.38 2.93
C LEU A 231 -11.42 6.69 4.13
N ILE A 232 -11.08 5.42 4.37
CA ILE A 232 -11.58 4.65 5.50
C ILE A 232 -11.13 5.29 6.83
N VAL A 233 -9.84 5.66 6.94
CA VAL A 233 -9.31 6.37 8.13
C VAL A 233 -10.09 7.67 8.35
N SER A 234 -10.38 8.42 7.30
CA SER A 234 -11.17 9.65 7.40
C SER A 234 -12.59 9.37 7.91
N TYR A 235 -13.27 8.33 7.40
CA TYR A 235 -14.61 7.98 7.87
C TYR A 235 -14.63 7.45 9.30
N ILE A 236 -13.56 6.79 9.77
CA ILE A 236 -13.41 6.43 11.18
C ILE A 236 -13.41 7.69 12.04
N GLN A 237 -12.62 8.69 11.68
CA GLN A 237 -12.50 9.94 12.45
C GLN A 237 -13.78 10.80 12.38
N LEU A 238 -14.46 10.79 11.24
CA LEU A 238 -15.74 11.46 11.02
C LEU A 238 -16.94 10.67 11.60
N ARG A 239 -16.74 9.44 12.05
CA ARG A 239 -17.76 8.50 12.55
C ARG A 239 -18.86 8.19 11.53
N GLU A 240 -18.50 8.09 10.27
CA GLU A 240 -19.42 7.81 9.15
C GLU A 240 -19.45 6.30 8.84
N PHE A 241 -20.19 5.52 9.67
CA PHE A 241 -20.21 4.06 9.55
C PHE A 241 -20.67 3.57 8.19
N ASP A 242 -21.85 4.03 7.73
CA ASP A 242 -22.47 3.53 6.49
C ASP A 242 -21.58 3.76 5.28
N LYS A 243 -21.00 4.96 5.17
CA LYS A 243 -20.04 5.29 4.10
C LYS A 243 -18.79 4.43 4.21
N GLY A 244 -18.22 4.31 5.41
CA GLY A 244 -17.01 3.52 5.64
C GLY A 244 -17.22 2.05 5.32
N GLN A 245 -18.33 1.44 5.72
CA GLN A 245 -18.66 0.05 5.44
C GLN A 245 -18.77 -0.21 3.92
N VAL A 246 -19.44 0.68 3.19
CA VAL A 246 -19.55 0.57 1.72
C VAL A 246 -18.18 0.59 1.06
N ILE A 247 -17.31 1.51 1.48
CA ILE A 247 -15.95 1.66 0.93
C ILE A 247 -15.08 0.46 1.29
N ILE A 248 -15.17 -0.06 2.52
CA ILE A 248 -14.43 -1.26 2.94
C ILE A 248 -14.82 -2.46 2.06
N LYS A 249 -16.11 -2.75 1.93
CA LYS A 249 -16.59 -3.84 1.08
C LYS A 249 -16.14 -3.69 -0.38
N ARG A 250 -16.19 -2.46 -0.91
CA ARG A 250 -15.70 -2.18 -2.26
C ARG A 250 -14.19 -2.38 -2.41
N SER A 251 -13.42 -2.05 -1.38
CA SER A 251 -11.97 -2.16 -1.41
C SER A 251 -11.45 -3.60 -1.25
N GLU A 252 -12.24 -4.52 -0.70
CA GLU A 252 -11.82 -5.93 -0.45
C GLU A 252 -11.28 -6.62 -1.72
N GLN A 253 -11.84 -6.32 -2.89
CA GLN A 253 -11.37 -6.87 -4.17
C GLN A 253 -9.91 -6.53 -4.52
N PHE A 254 -9.33 -5.51 -3.89
CA PHE A 254 -7.95 -5.08 -4.14
C PHE A 254 -6.95 -5.69 -3.15
N PHE A 255 -7.43 -6.45 -2.15
CA PHE A 255 -6.61 -7.05 -1.11
C PHE A 255 -6.74 -8.58 -1.13
N GLU A 256 -5.63 -9.27 -1.33
CA GLU A 256 -5.61 -10.73 -1.23
C GLU A 256 -5.94 -11.14 0.21
N GLU A 257 -6.95 -12.02 0.39
CA GLU A 257 -7.36 -12.52 1.68
C GLU A 257 -6.19 -13.22 2.40
N GLY A 258 -6.00 -12.88 3.67
CA GLY A 258 -4.88 -13.37 4.48
C GLY A 258 -3.53 -12.73 4.16
N SER A 259 -3.47 -11.69 3.31
CA SER A 259 -2.27 -10.84 3.14
C SER A 259 -2.14 -9.85 4.29
N PHE A 260 -0.95 -9.28 4.46
CA PHE A 260 -0.71 -8.21 5.43
C PHE A 260 -1.71 -7.05 5.27
N ASN A 261 -1.91 -6.58 4.04
CA ASN A 261 -2.82 -5.47 3.76
C ASN A 261 -4.29 -5.82 4.01
N TRP A 262 -4.69 -7.09 3.81
CA TRP A 262 -6.01 -7.55 4.17
C TRP A 262 -6.24 -7.50 5.69
N PHE A 263 -5.27 -7.95 6.50
CA PHE A 263 -5.37 -7.83 7.96
C PHE A 263 -5.45 -6.37 8.41
N LYS A 264 -4.73 -5.47 7.74
CA LYS A 264 -4.83 -4.03 8.00
C LYS A 264 -6.19 -3.44 7.62
N LEU A 265 -6.80 -3.91 6.52
CA LEU A 265 -8.16 -3.53 6.16
C LEU A 265 -9.17 -3.99 7.22
N GLN A 266 -9.07 -5.24 7.70
CA GLN A 266 -9.93 -5.74 8.77
C GLN A 266 -9.74 -4.96 10.09
N GLU A 267 -8.51 -4.52 10.40
CA GLU A 267 -8.21 -3.65 11.54
C GLU A 267 -8.95 -2.30 11.43
N LEU A 268 -8.94 -1.67 10.25
CA LEU A 268 -9.68 -0.43 10.03
C LEU A 268 -11.19 -0.65 10.14
N PHE A 269 -11.72 -1.77 9.65
CA PHE A 269 -13.13 -2.10 9.77
C PHE A 269 -13.55 -2.31 11.23
N PHE A 270 -12.73 -3.01 11.98
CA PHE A 270 -12.92 -3.17 13.42
C PHE A 270 -12.95 -1.80 14.12
N GLN A 271 -11.99 -0.93 13.85
CA GLN A 271 -11.94 0.42 14.44
C GLN A 271 -13.17 1.25 14.06
N LEU A 272 -13.58 1.24 12.78
CA LEU A 272 -14.80 1.92 12.35
C LEU A 272 -16.01 1.45 13.16
N SER A 273 -16.20 0.13 13.29
CA SER A 273 -17.30 -0.48 14.01
C SER A 273 -17.28 -0.11 15.50
N MET A 274 -16.10 -0.11 16.13
CA MET A 274 -15.93 0.27 17.53
C MET A 274 -16.24 1.77 17.78
N HIS A 275 -15.72 2.65 16.93
CA HIS A 275 -15.90 4.11 17.07
C HIS A 275 -17.35 4.57 16.81
N THR A 276 -18.14 3.76 16.14
CA THR A 276 -19.52 4.08 15.78
C THR A 276 -20.56 3.26 16.56
N GLY A 277 -20.12 2.43 17.53
CA GLY A 277 -21.02 1.65 18.38
C GLY A 277 -21.59 0.38 17.75
N HIS A 278 -21.07 -0.04 16.58
CA HIS A 278 -21.48 -1.28 15.90
C HIS A 278 -20.70 -2.49 16.44
N TYR A 279 -20.85 -2.75 17.75
CA TYR A 279 -20.03 -3.72 18.49
C TYR A 279 -20.20 -5.17 18.03
N ASN A 280 -21.40 -5.57 17.59
CA ASN A 280 -21.61 -6.91 17.04
C ASN A 280 -20.87 -7.12 15.72
N GLU A 281 -20.78 -6.08 14.87
CA GLU A 281 -19.96 -6.13 13.64
C GLU A 281 -18.47 -6.22 13.98
N ALA A 282 -18.00 -5.42 14.94
CA ALA A 282 -16.62 -5.51 15.43
C ALA A 282 -16.29 -6.92 15.93
N TYR A 283 -17.22 -7.57 16.63
CA TYR A 283 -17.05 -8.93 17.09
C TYR A 283 -16.96 -9.94 15.95
N ALA A 284 -17.85 -9.84 14.96
CA ALA A 284 -17.81 -10.70 13.77
C ALA A 284 -16.50 -10.57 12.98
N ILE A 285 -15.99 -9.33 12.85
CA ILE A 285 -14.68 -9.07 12.23
C ILE A 285 -13.55 -9.72 13.02
N TYR A 286 -13.57 -9.60 14.35
CA TYR A 286 -12.58 -10.26 15.22
C TYR A 286 -12.59 -11.78 15.03
N GLN A 287 -13.77 -12.42 15.00
CA GLN A 287 -13.88 -13.86 14.75
C GLN A 287 -13.28 -14.25 13.39
N LYS A 288 -13.65 -13.53 12.31
CA LYS A 288 -13.12 -13.76 10.96
C LYS A 288 -11.58 -13.70 10.92
N VAL A 289 -10.98 -12.77 11.64
CA VAL A 289 -9.53 -12.59 11.68
C VAL A 289 -8.86 -13.64 12.57
N SER A 290 -9.36 -13.86 13.78
CA SER A 290 -8.75 -14.76 14.75
C SER A 290 -8.82 -16.24 14.33
N GLU A 291 -9.81 -16.62 13.53
CA GLU A 291 -9.97 -17.97 12.96
C GLU A 291 -9.23 -18.16 11.64
N HIS A 292 -8.65 -17.08 11.06
CA HIS A 292 -7.97 -17.18 9.77
C HIS A 292 -6.67 -17.99 9.89
N PRO A 293 -6.43 -19.01 9.00
CA PRO A 293 -5.27 -19.91 9.10
C PRO A 293 -3.91 -19.23 9.08
N ARG A 294 -3.79 -18.09 8.39
CA ARG A 294 -2.55 -17.31 8.31
C ARG A 294 -2.33 -16.39 9.51
N PHE A 295 -3.32 -16.18 10.36
CA PHE A 295 -3.23 -15.23 11.48
C PHE A 295 -2.07 -15.54 12.46
N PRO A 296 -1.82 -16.81 12.89
CA PRO A 296 -0.72 -17.11 13.80
C PRO A 296 0.68 -16.86 13.20
N ALA A 297 0.78 -16.78 11.88
CA ALA A 297 2.03 -16.52 11.17
C ALA A 297 2.27 -15.02 10.87
N MET A 298 1.36 -14.14 11.31
CA MET A 298 1.51 -12.70 11.13
C MET A 298 2.59 -12.13 12.04
N LEU A 299 3.06 -10.92 11.67
CA LEU A 299 4.03 -10.19 12.48
C LEU A 299 3.50 -9.98 13.91
N PRO A 300 4.36 -10.05 14.94
CA PRO A 300 3.96 -9.87 16.34
C PRO A 300 3.11 -8.61 16.58
N GLN A 301 3.44 -7.51 15.91
CA GLN A 301 2.70 -6.24 16.06
C GLN A 301 1.23 -6.35 15.65
N ILE A 302 0.91 -7.21 14.66
CA ILE A 302 -0.49 -7.43 14.24
C ILE A 302 -1.20 -8.29 15.26
N THR A 303 -0.62 -9.41 15.68
CA THR A 303 -1.24 -10.33 16.65
C THR A 303 -1.43 -9.66 18.01
N GLU A 304 -0.50 -8.82 18.43
CA GLU A 304 -0.61 -8.01 19.66
C GLU A 304 -1.75 -7.01 19.59
N MET A 305 -1.91 -6.29 18.46
CA MET A 305 -3.02 -5.35 18.26
C MET A 305 -4.38 -6.07 18.35
N TRP A 306 -4.51 -7.23 17.70
CA TRP A 306 -5.75 -8.01 17.78
C TRP A 306 -6.01 -8.60 19.18
N THR A 307 -4.97 -8.84 19.98
CA THR A 307 -5.11 -9.21 21.40
C THR A 307 -5.63 -8.03 22.23
N ILE A 308 -5.19 -6.80 21.92
CA ILE A 308 -5.78 -5.60 22.53
C ILE A 308 -7.26 -5.47 22.15
N PHE A 309 -7.60 -5.64 20.87
CA PHE A 309 -9.00 -5.61 20.41
C PHE A 309 -9.86 -6.67 21.09
N GLN A 310 -9.34 -7.88 21.29
CA GLN A 310 -9.99 -8.93 22.06
C GLN A 310 -10.34 -8.46 23.49
N SER A 311 -9.44 -7.73 24.11
CA SER A 311 -9.67 -7.24 25.47
C SER A 311 -10.78 -6.17 25.55
N TYR A 312 -10.91 -5.31 24.52
CA TYR A 312 -12.03 -4.39 24.40
C TYR A 312 -13.37 -5.12 24.19
N LEU A 313 -13.38 -6.14 23.31
CA LEU A 313 -14.58 -6.97 23.10
C LEU A 313 -15.00 -7.70 24.37
N TYR A 314 -14.05 -8.26 25.12
CA TYR A 314 -14.33 -8.90 26.41
C TYR A 314 -14.95 -7.92 27.41
N TYR A 315 -14.45 -6.66 27.45
CA TYR A 315 -15.07 -5.61 28.26
C TYR A 315 -16.51 -5.34 27.82
N LEU A 316 -16.79 -5.23 26.52
CA LEU A 316 -18.14 -4.97 25.99
C LEU A 316 -19.12 -6.12 26.30
N ILE A 317 -18.67 -7.37 26.28
CA ILE A 317 -19.45 -8.52 26.72
C ILE A 317 -19.75 -8.40 28.22
N LYS A 318 -18.74 -8.09 29.04
CA LYS A 318 -18.88 -7.96 30.49
C LYS A 318 -19.91 -6.90 30.91
N ILE A 319 -20.04 -5.82 30.16
CA ILE A 319 -21.02 -4.75 30.42
C ILE A 319 -22.34 -4.93 29.65
N GLY A 320 -22.51 -6.05 28.90
CA GLY A 320 -23.77 -6.42 28.25
C GLY A 320 -24.05 -5.73 26.91
N HIS A 321 -23.02 -5.11 26.25
CA HIS A 321 -23.19 -4.51 24.94
C HIS A 321 -23.05 -5.52 23.78
N ILE A 322 -22.46 -6.67 24.04
CA ILE A 322 -22.36 -7.80 23.11
C ILE A 322 -22.93 -9.02 23.85
N SER A 323 -23.72 -9.85 23.15
CA SER A 323 -24.23 -11.10 23.70
C SER A 323 -23.06 -12.03 24.05
N ASP A 324 -23.17 -12.72 25.22
CA ASP A 324 -22.13 -13.65 25.67
C ASP A 324 -22.02 -14.82 24.68
N ASP A 325 -20.87 -14.91 24.02
CA ASP A 325 -20.51 -16.06 23.20
C ASP A 325 -19.42 -16.86 23.93
N ALA A 326 -19.65 -18.13 24.14
CA ALA A 326 -18.78 -19.05 24.90
C ALA A 326 -17.30 -19.07 24.42
N LYS A 327 -16.99 -18.52 23.27
CA LYS A 327 -15.62 -18.44 22.73
C LYS A 327 -14.77 -17.36 23.41
N LEU A 328 -15.34 -16.18 23.73
CA LEU A 328 -14.62 -15.11 24.44
C LEU A 328 -14.65 -15.25 25.96
N SER A 329 -15.60 -15.98 26.52
CA SER A 329 -15.68 -16.25 27.98
C SER A 329 -14.41 -16.92 28.54
N LYS A 330 -13.56 -17.51 27.69
CA LYS A 330 -12.26 -18.09 28.04
C LYS A 330 -11.08 -17.11 28.07
N PHE A 331 -11.32 -15.82 27.72
CA PHE A 331 -10.24 -14.81 27.73
C PHE A 331 -9.77 -14.55 29.17
N ARG A 332 -8.49 -14.79 29.44
CA ARG A 332 -7.89 -14.58 30.76
C ARG A 332 -7.34 -13.17 30.86
N ILE A 333 -8.20 -12.21 31.21
CA ILE A 333 -7.82 -10.79 31.32
C ILE A 333 -6.61 -10.56 32.22
N ASN A 334 -6.50 -11.25 33.35
CA ASN A 334 -5.37 -11.11 34.27
C ASN A 334 -4.05 -11.59 33.62
N LYS A 335 -4.11 -12.65 32.81
CA LYS A 335 -2.93 -13.12 32.04
C LYS A 335 -2.55 -12.05 31.02
N PHE A 336 -3.51 -11.52 30.26
CA PHE A 336 -3.30 -10.44 29.31
C PHE A 336 -2.66 -9.20 29.97
N LEU A 337 -3.20 -8.73 31.08
CA LEU A 337 -2.69 -7.55 31.80
C LEU A 337 -1.28 -7.73 32.36
N ASN A 338 -0.87 -8.99 32.67
CA ASN A 338 0.42 -9.29 33.25
C ASN A 338 1.49 -9.70 32.20
N GLU A 339 1.06 -10.29 31.08
CA GLU A 339 1.98 -10.87 30.08
C GLU A 339 2.19 -9.98 28.85
N ILE A 340 1.35 -8.94 28.65
CA ILE A 340 1.72 -7.97 27.63
C ILE A 340 2.96 -7.27 28.14
N PRO A 341 4.13 -7.52 27.52
CA PRO A 341 5.23 -6.61 27.69
C PRO A 341 4.67 -5.25 27.24
N LEU A 342 4.63 -4.29 28.14
CA LEU A 342 4.56 -2.88 27.74
C LEU A 342 5.46 -2.79 26.54
N PHE A 343 4.96 -2.36 25.38
CA PHE A 343 5.77 -2.26 24.18
C PHE A 343 7.04 -1.52 24.54
N SER A 344 8.05 -2.25 25.01
CA SER A 344 9.20 -1.69 25.75
C SER A 344 10.07 -0.79 24.89
N LYS A 345 9.81 -0.78 23.58
CA LYS A 345 10.44 0.10 22.58
C LYS A 345 9.48 1.15 22.00
N ASP A 346 8.18 1.10 22.36
CA ASP A 346 7.21 2.02 21.77
C ASP A 346 7.06 3.30 22.58
N LYS A 347 7.83 4.29 22.19
CA LYS A 347 7.66 5.67 22.63
C LYS A 347 6.55 6.41 21.86
N ALA A 348 5.79 5.72 21.02
CA ALA A 348 4.84 6.31 20.06
C ALA A 348 3.37 6.25 20.47
N GLY A 349 3.04 5.87 21.72
CA GLY A 349 1.67 5.91 22.23
C GLY A 349 0.90 4.59 22.17
N MET A 350 1.49 3.49 21.71
CA MET A 350 0.83 2.17 21.64
C MET A 350 0.46 1.58 23.01
N ASN A 351 1.11 2.05 24.08
CA ASN A 351 0.76 1.67 25.46
C ASN A 351 -0.58 2.27 25.92
N ILE A 352 -1.06 3.36 25.30
CA ILE A 352 -2.29 4.04 25.71
C ILE A 352 -3.52 3.12 25.60
N PRO A 353 -3.77 2.41 24.47
CA PRO A 353 -4.88 1.47 24.37
C PRO A 353 -4.89 0.42 25.48
N ILE A 354 -3.72 -0.10 25.89
CA ILE A 354 -3.60 -1.08 26.96
C ILE A 354 -3.97 -0.45 28.31
N LEU A 355 -3.46 0.73 28.60
CA LEU A 355 -3.79 1.46 29.83
C LEU A 355 -5.28 1.80 29.93
N ILE A 356 -5.89 2.19 28.79
CA ILE A 356 -7.33 2.45 28.72
C ILE A 356 -8.11 1.17 29.03
N VAL A 357 -7.76 0.03 28.44
CA VAL A 357 -8.40 -1.27 28.73
C VAL A 357 -8.29 -1.59 30.23
N GLN A 358 -7.16 -1.37 30.84
CA GLN A 358 -6.96 -1.60 32.27
C GLN A 358 -7.90 -0.75 33.13
N VAL A 359 -8.07 0.54 32.78
CA VAL A 359 -9.03 1.43 33.46
C VAL A 359 -10.46 0.93 33.28
N LEU A 360 -10.85 0.59 32.05
CA LEU A 360 -12.21 0.11 31.73
C LEU A 360 -12.57 -1.15 32.54
N HIS A 361 -11.65 -2.11 32.62
CA HIS A 361 -11.87 -3.33 33.41
C HIS A 361 -11.94 -3.05 34.91
N SER A 362 -11.09 -2.18 35.44
CA SER A 362 -11.13 -1.78 36.86
C SER A 362 -12.47 -1.11 37.21
N ILE A 363 -13.00 -0.25 36.33
CA ILE A 363 -14.32 0.37 36.50
C ILE A 363 -15.41 -0.70 36.46
N ALA A 364 -15.38 -1.62 35.52
CA ALA A 364 -16.36 -2.70 35.42
C ALA A 364 -16.36 -3.64 36.65
N ASP A 365 -15.18 -3.81 37.27
CA ASP A 365 -15.00 -4.56 38.51
C ASP A 365 -15.32 -3.76 39.77
N ARG A 366 -15.68 -2.47 39.63
CA ARG A 366 -15.89 -1.50 40.73
C ARG A 366 -14.68 -1.29 41.63
N ASP A 367 -13.47 -1.55 41.10
CA ASP A 367 -12.20 -1.30 41.77
C ASP A 367 -11.72 0.13 41.42
N TYR A 368 -12.35 1.11 42.06
CA TYR A 368 -12.11 2.54 41.72
C TYR A 368 -10.74 3.03 42.12
N ASP A 369 -10.15 2.48 43.17
CA ASP A 369 -8.81 2.86 43.61
C ASP A 369 -7.76 2.52 42.54
N LYS A 370 -7.81 1.31 41.99
CA LYS A 370 -6.99 0.93 40.85
C LYS A 370 -7.25 1.75 39.58
N SER A 371 -8.51 2.18 39.40
CA SER A 371 -8.85 3.01 38.23
C SER A 371 -8.15 4.37 38.33
N VAL A 372 -8.11 4.99 39.50
CA VAL A 372 -7.43 6.27 39.77
C VAL A 372 -5.92 6.12 39.52
N ASP A 373 -5.26 5.11 40.12
CA ASP A 373 -3.83 4.87 39.96
C ASP A 373 -3.44 4.69 38.47
N ARG A 374 -4.31 4.04 37.69
CA ARG A 374 -4.06 3.81 36.25
C ARG A 374 -4.28 5.06 35.40
N ILE A 375 -5.25 5.91 35.74
CA ILE A 375 -5.47 7.22 35.11
C ILE A 375 -4.25 8.11 35.31
N GLU A 376 -3.70 8.16 36.54
CA GLU A 376 -2.46 8.86 36.81
C GLU A 376 -1.26 8.29 36.02
N GLY A 377 -1.26 6.97 35.83
CA GLY A 377 -0.28 6.30 34.95
C GLY A 377 -0.36 6.76 33.50
N ILE A 378 -1.59 6.93 32.96
CA ILE A 378 -1.82 7.47 31.61
C ILE A 378 -1.32 8.92 31.53
N GLU A 379 -1.66 9.76 32.50
CA GLU A 379 -1.24 11.16 32.54
C GLU A 379 0.28 11.30 32.56
N LYS A 380 0.95 10.53 33.43
CA LYS A 380 2.43 10.47 33.50
C LYS A 380 3.04 10.00 32.17
N TYR A 381 2.45 8.99 31.54
CA TYR A 381 2.89 8.50 30.24
C TYR A 381 2.74 9.56 29.15
N CYS A 382 1.56 10.19 29.05
CA CYS A 382 1.31 11.26 28.07
C CYS A 382 2.27 12.43 28.26
N THR A 383 2.47 12.87 29.50
CA THR A 383 3.39 13.97 29.85
C THR A 383 4.84 13.64 29.48
N ARG A 384 5.26 12.39 29.69
CA ARG A 384 6.67 11.97 29.47
C ARG A 384 6.99 11.69 28.01
N TYR A 385 6.05 11.15 27.24
CA TYR A 385 6.34 10.60 25.91
C TYR A 385 5.61 11.29 24.76
N LEU A 386 4.59 12.10 25.02
CA LEU A 386 3.76 12.71 23.99
C LEU A 386 3.83 14.24 23.95
N LYS A 387 4.29 14.92 25.02
CA LYS A 387 4.36 16.39 25.07
C LYS A 387 5.28 17.00 24.00
N ASP A 388 6.34 16.28 23.61
CA ASP A 388 7.33 16.79 22.64
C ASP A 388 6.98 16.51 21.17
N LYS A 389 5.81 15.92 20.88
CA LYS A 389 5.39 15.59 19.52
C LYS A 389 4.26 16.48 18.96
N THR A 390 3.85 17.49 19.70
CA THR A 390 2.78 18.44 19.32
C THR A 390 3.28 19.81 18.90
N THR A 391 4.60 19.98 18.77
CA THR A 391 5.22 21.18 18.17
C THR A 391 5.73 20.88 16.79
#